data_4109c48f38d437027286955e900ceba3
#
_entry.id   4109c48f38d437027286955e900ceba3
#
_cell.length_a   1.000
_cell.length_b   1.000
_cell.length_c   1.000
_cell.angle_alpha   90.00
_cell.angle_beta   90.00
_cell.angle_gamma   90.00
#
_symmetry.space_group_name_H-M   'P 1'
#
loop_
_entity.id
_entity.type
_entity.pdbx_description
1 polymer ?
#
loop_
_entity_poly.entity_id
_entity_poly.type
_entity_poly.pdbx_seq_one_letter_code
_entity_poly.pdbx_strand_id
1 'polypeptide(L)'
;MPQIIKVGGGLFSKGELIRINPSNNTIEVSTNEGRSWSPRCTNTSYGTFRDLLPVGREILAVTSRGLYVSTNSARSFSPRCVNASYGDFLNLQDEGSTLLANTTKGLYYSTNGGRSWVRR
;
A
#
# COMPACT_ATOMS: atom_id res chain seq x y z
N MET A 1 12.31 4.77 0.06
CA MET A 1 12.31 3.45 0.71
C MET A 1 10.89 3.10 1.14
N PRO A 2 10.32 2.01 0.65
CA PRO A 2 9.00 1.58 1.12
C PRO A 2 9.04 1.26 2.60
N GLN A 3 7.97 1.58 3.28
CA GLN A 3 7.90 1.34 4.72
C GLN A 3 7.49 -0.10 5.02
N ILE A 4 7.80 -0.54 6.23
CA ILE A 4 7.28 -1.78 6.79
C ILE A 4 6.00 -1.42 7.51
N ILE A 5 4.92 -2.14 7.22
CA ILE A 5 3.64 -1.91 7.89
C ILE A 5 3.28 -3.09 8.76
N LYS A 6 2.47 -2.85 9.79
CA LYS A 6 2.00 -3.89 10.69
C LYS A 6 0.50 -4.04 10.51
N VAL A 7 0.03 -5.27 10.33
CA VAL A 7 -1.39 -5.57 10.18
C VAL A 7 -1.79 -6.67 11.16
N GLY A 8 -3.04 -6.59 11.60
CA GLY A 8 -3.57 -7.55 12.56
C GLY A 8 -2.94 -7.38 13.93
N GLY A 9 -2.93 -8.47 14.68
CA GLY A 9 -2.47 -8.43 16.05
C GLY A 9 -3.60 -8.06 16.98
N GLY A 10 -3.38 -8.33 18.24
CA GLY A 10 -4.34 -8.04 19.28
C GLY A 10 -3.73 -8.49 20.60
N LEU A 11 -4.60 -8.74 21.59
CA LEU A 11 -4.13 -9.05 22.92
C LEU A 11 -3.27 -10.32 22.96
N PHE A 12 -3.61 -11.31 22.12
CA PHE A 12 -2.95 -12.62 22.12
C PHE A 12 -2.24 -12.92 20.80
N SER A 13 -2.10 -11.91 19.93
CA SER A 13 -1.50 -12.09 18.61
C SER A 13 -0.54 -10.94 18.34
N LYS A 14 0.63 -11.27 17.78
CA LYS A 14 1.62 -10.26 17.44
C LYS A 14 1.36 -9.58 16.11
N GLY A 15 0.42 -10.10 15.32
CA GLY A 15 0.16 -9.57 13.99
C GLY A 15 1.23 -9.94 12.99
N GLU A 16 1.21 -9.29 11.87
CA GLU A 16 2.13 -9.53 10.77
C GLU A 16 2.80 -8.24 10.36
N LEU A 17 4.07 -8.31 9.99
CA LEU A 17 4.75 -7.22 9.33
C LEU A 17 4.76 -7.49 7.83
N ILE A 18 4.49 -6.46 7.05
CA ILE A 18 4.40 -6.58 5.60
C ILE A 18 5.29 -5.50 4.99
N ARG A 19 6.05 -5.90 3.97
CA ARG A 19 6.95 -4.98 3.28
C ARG A 19 7.00 -5.28 1.80
N ILE A 20 7.45 -4.31 1.02
CA ILE A 20 7.81 -4.50 -0.37
C ILE A 20 9.29 -4.88 -0.43
N ASN A 21 9.61 -5.94 -1.18
CA ASN A 21 11.00 -6.24 -1.53
C ASN A 21 11.25 -5.67 -2.93
N PRO A 22 11.98 -4.55 -3.04
CA PRO A 22 12.12 -3.90 -4.35
C PRO A 22 13.05 -4.64 -5.29
N SER A 23 13.89 -5.55 -4.79
CA SER A 23 14.81 -6.27 -5.66
C SER A 23 14.11 -7.29 -6.54
N ASN A 24 12.94 -7.79 -6.11
CA ASN A 24 12.17 -8.77 -6.90
C ASN A 24 10.70 -8.39 -7.04
N ASN A 25 10.32 -7.20 -6.59
CA ASN A 25 8.95 -6.67 -6.67
C ASN A 25 7.91 -7.62 -6.06
N THR A 26 8.18 -8.08 -4.85
CA THR A 26 7.25 -8.95 -4.12
C THR A 26 6.82 -8.27 -2.83
N ILE A 27 5.62 -8.65 -2.37
CA ILE A 27 5.17 -8.31 -1.01
C ILE A 27 5.59 -9.49 -0.12
N GLU A 28 6.28 -9.18 0.96
CA GLU A 28 6.76 -10.17 1.91
C GLU A 28 6.11 -9.99 3.27
N VAL A 29 6.00 -11.08 4.00
CA VAL A 29 5.39 -11.09 5.33
C VAL A 29 6.35 -11.70 6.34
N SER A 30 6.36 -11.13 7.55
CA SER A 30 7.05 -11.71 8.69
C SER A 30 6.04 -11.95 9.80
N THR A 31 6.08 -13.15 10.38
CA THR A 31 5.25 -13.51 11.54
C THR A 31 6.08 -13.60 12.80
N ASN A 32 7.36 -13.24 12.76
CA ASN A 32 8.28 -13.32 13.90
C ASN A 32 9.02 -12.00 14.12
N GLU A 33 8.31 -10.90 13.93
CA GLU A 33 8.78 -9.55 14.23
C GLU A 33 9.94 -9.10 13.37
N GLY A 34 9.97 -9.57 12.12
CA GLY A 34 10.97 -9.14 11.16
C GLY A 34 12.23 -9.99 11.15
N ARG A 35 12.28 -11.07 11.92
CA ARG A 35 13.46 -11.94 11.95
C ARG A 35 13.62 -12.74 10.67
N SER A 36 12.51 -13.14 10.06
CA SER A 36 12.53 -13.79 8.76
C SER A 36 11.32 -13.35 7.96
N TRP A 37 11.44 -13.44 6.63
CA TRP A 37 10.43 -12.97 5.71
C TRP A 37 10.16 -14.03 4.66
N SER A 38 8.90 -14.14 4.26
CA SER A 38 8.51 -15.04 3.18
C SER A 38 7.62 -14.32 2.19
N PRO A 39 7.58 -14.79 0.93
CA PRO A 39 6.73 -14.13 -0.07
C PRO A 39 5.26 -14.27 0.28
N ARG A 40 4.51 -13.19 0.11
CA ARG A 40 3.06 -13.21 0.27
C ARG A 40 2.35 -12.96 -1.04
N CYS A 41 2.81 -11.96 -1.81
CA CYS A 41 2.21 -11.61 -3.09
C CYS A 41 3.31 -11.43 -4.12
N THR A 42 3.32 -12.29 -5.13
CA THR A 42 4.35 -12.29 -6.18
C THR A 42 3.75 -11.97 -7.55
N ASN A 43 2.48 -11.55 -7.59
CA ASN A 43 1.79 -11.27 -8.85
C ASN A 43 2.28 -9.96 -9.44
N THR A 44 2.79 -10.00 -10.67
CA THR A 44 3.33 -8.83 -11.35
C THR A 44 2.28 -8.03 -12.12
N SER A 45 1.03 -8.51 -12.18
CA SER A 45 -0.02 -7.82 -12.93
C SER A 45 -0.41 -6.48 -12.30
N TYR A 46 -0.07 -6.26 -11.04
CA TYR A 46 -0.34 -4.98 -10.37
C TYR A 46 0.65 -3.88 -10.74
N GLY A 47 1.74 -4.22 -11.42
CA GLY A 47 2.82 -3.30 -11.71
C GLY A 47 3.89 -3.35 -10.63
N THR A 48 4.78 -2.36 -10.64
CA THR A 48 5.86 -2.26 -9.66
C THR A 48 5.34 -1.62 -8.38
N PHE A 49 5.45 -2.32 -7.26
CA PHE A 49 5.05 -1.77 -5.97
C PHE A 49 5.99 -0.65 -5.54
N ARG A 50 5.43 0.46 -5.09
CA ARG A 50 6.21 1.64 -4.66
C ARG A 50 6.02 1.97 -3.19
N ASP A 51 4.82 1.76 -2.66
CA ASP A 51 4.51 2.09 -1.27
C ASP A 51 3.33 1.29 -0.78
N LEU A 52 3.23 1.12 0.54
CA LEU A 52 2.10 0.48 1.21
C LEU A 52 1.64 1.36 2.34
N LEU A 53 0.32 1.42 2.56
CA LEU A 53 -0.26 2.16 3.67
C LEU A 53 -1.47 1.42 4.22
N PRO A 54 -1.46 1.04 5.51
CA PRO A 54 -2.65 0.47 6.13
C PRO A 54 -3.65 1.57 6.45
N VAL A 55 -4.90 1.35 6.07
CA VAL A 55 -6.00 2.28 6.37
C VAL A 55 -7.16 1.45 6.87
N GLY A 56 -7.36 1.42 8.19
CA GLY A 56 -8.39 0.57 8.78
C GLY A 56 -8.10 -0.90 8.49
N ARG A 57 -9.04 -1.57 7.84
CA ARG A 57 -8.89 -2.98 7.47
C ARG A 57 -8.32 -3.17 6.08
N GLU A 58 -8.03 -2.07 5.40
CA GLU A 58 -7.52 -2.11 4.03
C GLU A 58 -6.04 -1.79 4.03
N ILE A 59 -5.35 -2.34 3.04
CA ILE A 59 -3.97 -1.94 2.74
C ILE A 59 -3.98 -1.33 1.35
N LEU A 60 -3.57 -0.08 1.25
CA LEU A 60 -3.42 0.59 -0.03
C LEU A 60 -2.01 0.36 -0.54
N ALA A 61 -1.90 0.05 -1.82
CA ALA A 61 -0.61 -0.16 -2.48
C ALA A 61 -0.48 0.81 -3.63
N VAL A 62 0.61 1.55 -3.64
CA VAL A 62 0.97 2.40 -4.78
C VAL A 62 1.81 1.58 -5.72
N THR A 63 1.41 1.52 -6.97
CA THR A 63 2.15 0.79 -8.00
C THR A 63 2.35 1.65 -9.23
N SER A 64 3.17 1.15 -10.14
CA SER A 64 3.39 1.83 -11.42
C SER A 64 2.13 1.88 -12.29
N ARG A 65 1.09 1.10 -11.93
CA ARG A 65 -0.18 1.10 -12.67
C ARG A 65 -1.30 1.86 -11.95
N GLY A 66 -1.02 2.40 -10.77
CA GLY A 66 -1.99 3.17 -10.02
C GLY A 66 -2.10 2.72 -8.59
N LEU A 67 -3.22 3.06 -7.96
CA LEU A 67 -3.49 2.74 -6.57
C LEU A 67 -4.36 1.50 -6.49
N TYR A 68 -3.91 0.53 -5.71
CA TYR A 68 -4.60 -0.74 -5.50
C TYR A 68 -4.95 -0.89 -4.02
N VAL A 69 -5.89 -1.78 -3.74
CA VAL A 69 -6.32 -2.04 -2.37
C VAL A 69 -6.37 -3.53 -2.12
N SER A 70 -5.96 -3.93 -0.92
CA SER A 70 -6.11 -5.28 -0.43
C SER A 70 -7.01 -5.30 0.80
N THR A 71 -7.93 -6.26 0.84
CA THR A 71 -8.78 -6.51 2.00
C THR A 71 -8.47 -7.85 2.66
N ASN A 72 -7.39 -8.51 2.24
CA ASN A 72 -7.00 -9.84 2.75
C ASN A 72 -5.53 -9.88 3.17
N SER A 73 -5.05 -8.79 3.79
CA SER A 73 -3.70 -8.69 4.35
C SER A 73 -2.61 -8.81 3.28
N ALA A 74 -2.83 -8.19 2.14
CA ALA A 74 -1.87 -8.12 1.03
C ALA A 74 -1.68 -9.44 0.27
N ARG A 75 -2.60 -10.38 0.40
CA ARG A 75 -2.54 -11.61 -0.39
C ARG A 75 -2.91 -11.36 -1.84
N SER A 76 -3.87 -10.47 -2.06
CA SER A 76 -4.25 -10.04 -3.40
C SER A 76 -4.75 -8.60 -3.36
N PHE A 77 -4.76 -7.95 -4.50
CA PHE A 77 -5.12 -6.54 -4.62
C PHE A 77 -6.11 -6.35 -5.76
N SER A 78 -6.92 -5.33 -5.65
CA SER A 78 -7.81 -4.90 -6.73
C SER A 78 -7.63 -3.41 -6.97
N PRO A 79 -7.95 -2.91 -8.18
CA PRO A 79 -7.78 -1.49 -8.48
C PRO A 79 -8.66 -0.63 -7.57
N ARG A 80 -8.06 0.44 -7.03
CA ARG A 80 -8.80 1.45 -6.28
C ARG A 80 -8.91 2.73 -7.08
N CYS A 81 -7.80 3.20 -7.63
CA CYS A 81 -7.76 4.41 -8.45
C CYS A 81 -6.63 4.28 -9.46
N VAL A 82 -6.99 4.03 -10.71
CA VAL A 82 -6.01 3.86 -11.79
C VAL A 82 -6.13 4.98 -12.83
N ASN A 83 -6.66 6.13 -12.41
CA ASN A 83 -6.86 7.27 -13.28
C ASN A 83 -5.53 8.00 -13.49
N ALA A 84 -5.07 8.03 -14.72
CA ALA A 84 -3.78 8.64 -15.07
C ALA A 84 -3.79 10.17 -15.00
N SER A 85 -4.96 10.80 -14.86
CA SER A 85 -5.04 12.26 -14.79
C SER A 85 -4.36 12.84 -13.54
N TYR A 86 -4.17 12.03 -12.50
CA TYR A 86 -3.45 12.47 -11.30
C TYR A 86 -1.93 12.32 -11.43
N GLY A 87 -1.46 11.75 -12.53
CA GLY A 87 -0.05 11.37 -12.69
C GLY A 87 0.22 10.03 -12.05
N ASP A 88 1.50 9.70 -11.90
CA ASP A 88 1.91 8.47 -11.23
C ASP A 88 1.94 8.71 -9.73
N PHE A 89 1.26 7.84 -8.98
CA PHE A 89 1.37 7.86 -7.52
C PHE A 89 2.77 7.41 -7.11
N LEU A 90 3.37 8.12 -6.16
CA LEU A 90 4.71 7.80 -5.67
C LEU A 90 4.67 7.26 -4.24
N ASN A 91 3.92 7.93 -3.37
CA ASN A 91 3.75 7.47 -1.99
C ASN A 91 2.47 8.04 -1.40
N LEU A 92 2.07 7.48 -0.27
CA LEU A 92 0.87 7.89 0.46
C LEU A 92 1.22 8.24 1.89
N GLN A 93 0.39 9.08 2.49
CA GLN A 93 0.48 9.45 3.89
C GLN A 93 -0.92 9.53 4.48
N ASP A 94 -1.09 8.98 5.67
CA ASP A 94 -2.38 9.01 6.38
C ASP A 94 -2.39 10.21 7.31
N GLU A 95 -3.36 11.10 7.10
CA GLU A 95 -3.55 12.31 7.91
C GLU A 95 -4.82 12.22 8.73
N GLY A 96 -5.22 11.02 9.12
CA GLY A 96 -6.46 10.79 9.86
C GLY A 96 -7.63 10.57 8.91
N SER A 97 -8.52 11.53 8.79
CA SER A 97 -9.67 11.40 7.89
C SER A 97 -9.33 11.67 6.42
N THR A 98 -8.10 12.09 6.15
CA THR A 98 -7.66 12.49 4.82
C THR A 98 -6.39 11.72 4.48
N LEU A 99 -6.28 11.28 3.22
CA LEU A 99 -5.05 10.69 2.69
C LEU A 99 -4.34 11.71 1.82
N LEU A 100 -3.02 11.75 1.90
CA LEU A 100 -2.19 12.55 1.02
C LEU A 100 -1.43 11.64 0.08
N ALA A 101 -1.27 12.07 -1.15
CA ALA A 101 -0.49 11.34 -2.15
C ALA A 101 0.47 12.29 -2.85
N ASN A 102 1.75 11.92 -2.87
CA ASN A 102 2.69 12.55 -3.77
C ASN A 102 2.61 11.86 -5.11
N THR A 103 2.45 12.65 -6.16
CA THR A 103 2.38 12.14 -7.53
C THR A 103 3.34 12.92 -8.40
N THR A 104 3.55 12.43 -9.62
CA THR A 104 4.39 13.14 -10.58
C THR A 104 3.80 14.49 -11.02
N LYS A 105 2.53 14.74 -10.70
CA LYS A 105 1.86 16.03 -11.00
C LYS A 105 1.66 16.90 -9.77
N GLY A 106 2.15 16.48 -8.62
CA GLY A 106 2.11 17.26 -7.41
C GLY A 106 1.44 16.53 -6.25
N LEU A 107 1.02 17.29 -5.26
CA LEU A 107 0.42 16.76 -4.05
C LEU A 107 -1.10 16.75 -4.19
N TYR A 108 -1.70 15.61 -3.89
CA TYR A 108 -3.15 15.42 -3.92
C TYR A 108 -3.64 14.93 -2.57
N TYR A 109 -4.93 15.12 -2.30
CA TYR A 109 -5.55 14.56 -1.10
C TYR A 109 -6.86 13.86 -1.46
N SER A 110 -7.25 12.90 -0.62
CA SER A 110 -8.48 12.15 -0.78
C SER A 110 -9.23 12.11 0.55
N THR A 111 -10.54 12.30 0.49
CA THR A 111 -11.43 12.18 1.65
C THR A 111 -12.33 10.95 1.56
N ASN A 112 -12.12 10.08 0.56
CA ASN A 112 -12.98 8.91 0.34
C ASN A 112 -12.16 7.63 0.20
N GLY A 113 -11.08 7.52 0.97
CA GLY A 113 -10.28 6.29 1.02
C GLY A 113 -9.41 6.05 -0.19
N GLY A 114 -9.10 7.10 -0.94
CA GLY A 114 -8.24 6.98 -2.12
C GLY A 114 -8.98 6.71 -3.41
N ARG A 115 -10.30 6.75 -3.40
CA ARG A 115 -11.10 6.50 -4.61
C ARG A 115 -11.02 7.64 -5.59
N SER A 116 -11.00 8.86 -5.11
CA SER A 116 -10.78 10.05 -5.94
C SER A 116 -9.92 11.04 -5.19
N TRP A 117 -9.28 11.94 -5.92
CA TRP A 117 -8.27 12.83 -5.38
C TRP A 117 -8.47 14.24 -5.89
N VAL A 118 -8.08 15.20 -5.04
CA VAL A 118 -8.16 16.63 -5.35
C VAL A 118 -6.77 17.21 -5.17
N ARG A 119 -6.38 18.10 -6.06
CA ARG A 119 -5.07 18.73 -5.97
C ARG A 119 -4.98 19.62 -4.75
N ARG A 120 -3.88 19.52 -4.03
CA ARG A 120 -3.66 20.29 -2.81
C ARG A 120 -2.77 21.54 -2.97
#